data_c9748dab0cdd8f4df5d0c452d2854346
#
_entry.id   c9748dab0cdd8f4df5d0c452d2854346
#
_cell.length_a   1.000
_cell.length_b   1.000
_cell.length_c   1.000
_cell.angle_alpha   90.00
_cell.angle_beta   90.00
_cell.angle_gamma   90.00
#
_symmetry.space_group_name_H-M   'P 1'
#
loop_
_entity.id
_entity.type
_entity.pdbx_description
1 polymer ?
#
loop_
_entity_poly.entity_id
_entity_poly.type
_entity_poly.pdbx_seq_one_letter_code
_entity_poly.pdbx_strand_id
1 'polypeptide(L)'
;KMRNSEYKGMTPEYNLKNNPIVHLNLNLSNVCNFKCRMCGPKYSNAWIPDAKFLKQESSDLARPYNDNDTKQFIDYHKLLENYGDRFKLRTCWITGGEPFMDKRIFGFLSQLKHYTDVKNLEVNITTNGSKINLNKILELNKFKGICLNISVDATGKLFNYMRSAGVFDYEELYNNIDKLVELKNKMPNLKIQVNGSYQIYNSLNMLDFYRTFTK
;
A
#
# COMPACT_ATOMS: atom_id res chain seq x y z
N LYS A 1 -19.35 20.81 -8.11
CA LYS A 1 -19.16 22.05 -8.93
C LYS A 1 -18.36 23.15 -8.22
N MET A 2 -17.98 23.02 -6.96
CA MET A 2 -17.21 24.06 -6.20
C MET A 2 -15.69 23.85 -6.17
N ARG A 3 -15.12 22.76 -6.70
CA ARG A 3 -13.67 22.53 -6.64
C ARG A 3 -12.81 23.12 -7.78
N ASN A 4 -13.44 23.67 -8.83
CA ASN A 4 -12.69 24.19 -10.00
C ASN A 4 -12.56 25.72 -10.04
N SER A 5 -13.15 26.48 -9.10
CA SER A 5 -13.08 27.94 -9.13
C SER A 5 -11.94 28.55 -8.33
N GLU A 6 -11.40 27.83 -7.34
CA GLU A 6 -10.33 28.36 -6.47
C GLU A 6 -8.93 28.21 -7.07
N TYR A 7 -8.73 27.36 -8.08
CA TYR A 7 -7.42 27.15 -8.71
C TYR A 7 -7.19 27.97 -9.99
N LYS A 8 -8.15 28.75 -10.45
CA LYS A 8 -8.02 29.54 -11.69
C LYS A 8 -7.02 30.71 -11.63
N GLY A 9 -6.47 31.04 -10.46
CA GLY A 9 -5.51 32.13 -10.29
C GLY A 9 -4.08 31.69 -10.00
N MET A 10 -3.80 30.40 -9.91
CA MET A 10 -2.51 29.85 -9.47
C MET A 10 -1.81 28.94 -10.51
N THR A 11 -2.10 29.08 -11.78
CA THR A 11 -1.33 28.38 -12.80
C THR A 11 -0.22 29.29 -13.34
N PRO A 12 1.01 29.21 -12.80
CA PRO A 12 2.16 29.36 -13.65
C PRO A 12 1.99 28.31 -14.73
N GLU A 13 2.34 28.57 -15.99
CA GLU A 13 2.41 27.56 -17.03
C GLU A 13 3.19 26.36 -16.48
N TYR A 14 2.49 25.34 -16.07
CA TYR A 14 3.08 24.15 -15.43
C TYR A 14 3.69 23.34 -16.57
N ASN A 15 4.94 23.66 -16.89
CA ASN A 15 5.71 22.87 -17.84
C ASN A 15 6.05 21.53 -17.16
N LEU A 16 5.11 20.58 -17.27
CA LEU A 16 5.22 19.24 -16.68
C LEU A 16 6.52 18.53 -17.07
N LYS A 17 7.18 18.94 -18.16
CA LYS A 17 8.45 18.34 -18.60
C LYS A 17 9.64 18.73 -17.74
N ASN A 18 9.65 19.93 -17.16
CA ASN A 18 10.83 20.48 -16.46
C ASN A 18 10.68 20.55 -14.94
N ASN A 19 9.49 20.34 -14.39
CA ASN A 19 9.28 20.44 -12.96
C ASN A 19 9.78 19.19 -12.20
N PRO A 20 10.44 19.35 -11.04
CA PRO A 20 10.89 18.21 -10.25
C PRO A 20 9.71 17.42 -9.71
N ILE A 21 9.86 16.11 -9.65
CA ILE A 21 8.92 15.19 -9.02
C ILE A 21 9.34 15.03 -7.55
N VAL A 22 8.52 15.55 -6.65
CA VAL A 22 8.84 15.60 -5.20
C VAL A 22 8.09 14.50 -4.43
N HIS A 23 6.91 14.13 -4.90
CA HIS A 23 6.07 13.10 -4.31
C HIS A 23 5.72 12.04 -5.33
N LEU A 24 5.85 10.77 -4.95
CA LEU A 24 5.55 9.64 -5.82
C LEU A 24 4.58 8.70 -5.09
N ASN A 25 3.51 8.31 -5.78
CA ASN A 25 2.61 7.27 -5.31
C ASN A 25 2.58 6.15 -6.36
N LEU A 26 2.99 4.95 -5.96
CA LEU A 26 3.16 3.81 -6.84
C LEU A 26 2.24 2.66 -6.45
N ASN A 27 1.59 2.12 -7.48
CA ASN A 27 0.93 0.84 -7.44
C ASN A 27 1.52 -0.03 -8.56
N LEU A 28 2.40 -0.98 -8.20
CA LEU A 28 3.11 -1.81 -9.17
C LEU A 28 2.37 -3.11 -9.51
N SER A 29 1.40 -3.53 -8.70
CA SER A 29 0.61 -4.73 -8.98
C SER A 29 -0.63 -4.84 -8.08
N ASN A 30 -1.52 -5.77 -8.47
CA ASN A 30 -2.62 -6.25 -7.64
C ASN A 30 -2.33 -7.63 -7.01
N VAL A 31 -1.09 -8.09 -7.03
CA VAL A 31 -0.71 -9.36 -6.38
C VAL A 31 -0.96 -9.24 -4.89
N CYS A 32 -1.89 -10.03 -4.37
CA CYS A 32 -2.30 -10.01 -2.96
C CYS A 32 -2.83 -11.38 -2.56
N ASN A 33 -2.55 -11.79 -1.33
CA ASN A 33 -3.05 -13.03 -0.76
C ASN A 33 -4.37 -12.87 0.00
N PHE A 34 -4.86 -11.64 0.20
CA PHE A 34 -6.12 -11.40 0.91
C PHE A 34 -7.29 -11.11 -0.02
N LYS A 35 -8.48 -11.51 0.43
CA LYS A 35 -9.79 -11.16 -0.14
C LYS A 35 -10.55 -10.25 0.80
N CYS A 36 -10.00 -9.08 1.11
CA CYS A 36 -10.66 -8.13 2.00
C CYS A 36 -12.04 -7.73 1.45
N ARG A 37 -13.07 -7.69 2.31
CA ARG A 37 -14.45 -7.41 1.90
C ARG A 37 -14.68 -6.03 1.27
N MET A 38 -13.82 -5.06 1.62
CA MET A 38 -13.83 -3.71 1.04
C MET A 38 -13.01 -3.60 -0.25
N CYS A 39 -12.34 -4.68 -0.66
CA CYS A 39 -11.45 -4.70 -1.81
C CYS A 39 -12.11 -5.33 -3.04
N GLY A 40 -11.41 -5.37 -4.16
CA GLY A 40 -11.87 -5.99 -5.40
C GLY A 40 -10.72 -6.39 -6.31
N PRO A 41 -11.01 -6.99 -7.49
CA PRO A 41 -10.02 -7.54 -8.41
C PRO A 41 -8.94 -6.54 -8.87
N LYS A 42 -9.29 -5.27 -8.93
CA LYS A 42 -8.35 -4.19 -9.30
C LYS A 42 -7.17 -4.09 -8.32
N TYR A 43 -7.41 -4.35 -7.03
CA TYR A 43 -6.43 -4.20 -5.95
C TYR A 43 -5.99 -5.52 -5.32
N SER A 44 -6.69 -6.63 -5.62
CA SER A 44 -6.30 -7.97 -5.18
C SER A 44 -6.67 -9.00 -6.24
N ASN A 45 -5.66 -9.64 -6.81
CA ASN A 45 -5.85 -10.72 -7.78
C ASN A 45 -6.53 -11.95 -7.16
N ALA A 46 -6.52 -12.10 -5.84
CA ALA A 46 -7.25 -13.18 -5.15
C ALA A 46 -8.77 -13.10 -5.38
N TRP A 47 -9.32 -11.90 -5.69
CA TRP A 47 -10.73 -11.70 -6.02
C TRP A 47 -11.11 -12.08 -7.46
N ILE A 48 -10.13 -12.32 -8.35
CA ILE A 48 -10.40 -12.56 -9.78
C ILE A 48 -11.32 -13.77 -10.03
N PRO A 49 -11.12 -14.93 -9.36
CA PRO A 49 -12.01 -16.08 -9.57
C PRO A 49 -13.46 -15.77 -9.19
N ASP A 50 -13.67 -15.12 -8.04
CA ASP A 50 -15.03 -14.77 -7.56
C ASP A 50 -15.70 -13.73 -8.48
N ALA A 51 -14.95 -12.75 -8.95
CA ALA A 51 -15.47 -11.73 -9.87
C ALA A 51 -15.87 -12.34 -11.23
N LYS A 52 -15.11 -13.32 -11.73
CA LYS A 52 -15.45 -14.03 -12.95
C LYS A 52 -16.72 -14.86 -12.75
N PHE A 53 -16.83 -15.59 -11.65
CA PHE A 53 -18.02 -16.35 -11.30
C PHE A 53 -19.26 -15.48 -11.21
N LEU A 54 -19.21 -14.36 -10.45
CA LEU A 54 -20.31 -13.43 -10.31
C LEU A 54 -20.73 -12.80 -11.64
N LYS A 55 -19.80 -12.52 -12.54
CA LYS A 55 -20.10 -11.99 -13.87
C LYS A 55 -20.86 -13.01 -14.74
N GLN A 56 -20.61 -14.31 -14.56
CA GLN A 56 -21.33 -15.37 -15.25
C GLN A 56 -22.75 -15.52 -14.71
N GLU A 57 -22.93 -15.42 -13.38
CA GLU A 57 -24.22 -15.65 -12.72
C GLU A 57 -25.16 -14.42 -12.75
N SER A 58 -24.60 -13.19 -12.73
CA SER A 58 -25.42 -11.96 -12.74
C SER A 58 -24.61 -10.77 -13.21
N SER A 59 -25.02 -10.20 -14.35
CA SER A 59 -24.43 -8.99 -14.91
C SER A 59 -24.63 -7.75 -14.03
N ASP A 60 -25.70 -7.71 -13.21
CA ASP A 60 -26.14 -6.54 -12.47
C ASP A 60 -25.51 -6.40 -11.07
N LEU A 61 -25.03 -7.50 -10.49
CA LEU A 61 -24.48 -7.52 -9.13
C LEU A 61 -22.95 -7.37 -9.10
N ALA A 62 -22.26 -7.66 -10.19
CA ALA A 62 -20.82 -7.53 -10.26
C ALA A 62 -20.44 -6.11 -10.70
N ARG A 63 -19.60 -5.42 -9.93
CA ARG A 63 -18.83 -4.31 -10.51
C ARG A 63 -18.13 -4.86 -11.75
N PRO A 64 -18.21 -4.19 -12.91
CA PRO A 64 -17.67 -4.74 -14.14
C PRO A 64 -16.18 -5.04 -13.93
N TYR A 65 -15.85 -6.33 -13.86
CA TYR A 65 -14.48 -6.79 -13.92
C TYR A 65 -14.03 -6.70 -15.37
N ASN A 66 -13.09 -5.83 -15.62
CA ASN A 66 -12.43 -5.74 -16.92
C ASN A 66 -11.04 -6.40 -16.79
N ASP A 67 -10.77 -7.41 -17.61
CA ASP A 67 -9.44 -8.04 -17.67
C ASP A 67 -8.31 -7.03 -17.95
N ASN A 68 -8.63 -5.88 -18.57
CA ASN A 68 -7.68 -4.80 -18.81
C ASN A 68 -7.32 -4.02 -17.54
N ASP A 69 -8.18 -3.99 -16.51
CA ASP A 69 -7.88 -3.32 -15.24
C ASP A 69 -6.73 -3.97 -14.48
N THR A 70 -6.44 -5.26 -14.77
CA THR A 70 -5.34 -6.01 -14.15
C THR A 70 -4.02 -5.90 -14.91
N LYS A 71 -4.02 -5.35 -16.13
CA LYS A 71 -2.85 -5.31 -17.02
C LYS A 71 -2.13 -3.95 -17.02
N GLN A 72 -2.71 -2.92 -16.43
CA GLN A 72 -2.17 -1.54 -16.46
C GLN A 72 -1.27 -1.25 -15.26
N PHE A 73 -0.35 -2.15 -14.93
CA PHE A 73 0.65 -1.84 -13.91
C PHE A 73 1.85 -1.14 -14.51
N ILE A 74 2.36 -0.18 -13.75
CA ILE A 74 3.51 0.62 -14.16
C ILE A 74 4.74 -0.30 -14.24
N ASP A 75 5.41 -0.27 -15.38
CA ASP A 75 6.77 -0.76 -15.51
C ASP A 75 7.71 0.28 -14.88
N TYR A 76 8.27 -0.04 -13.72
CA TYR A 76 9.11 0.91 -12.99
C TYR A 76 10.44 1.21 -13.71
N HIS A 77 10.93 0.33 -14.59
CA HIS A 77 12.12 0.61 -15.39
C HIS A 77 11.83 1.75 -16.37
N LYS A 78 10.70 1.68 -17.07
CA LYS A 78 10.24 2.78 -17.94
C LYS A 78 9.94 4.05 -17.16
N LEU A 79 9.42 3.94 -15.92
CA LEU A 79 9.22 5.10 -15.06
C LEU A 79 10.55 5.78 -14.73
N LEU A 80 11.57 5.02 -14.34
CA LEU A 80 12.90 5.55 -14.03
C LEU A 80 13.58 6.13 -15.27
N GLU A 81 13.52 5.43 -16.39
CA GLU A 81 14.09 5.88 -17.67
C GLU A 81 13.48 7.22 -18.14
N ASN A 82 12.16 7.35 -18.09
CA ASN A 82 11.48 8.54 -18.61
C ASN A 82 11.45 9.72 -17.64
N TYR A 83 11.55 9.49 -16.33
CA TYR A 83 11.31 10.52 -15.32
C TYR A 83 12.36 10.57 -14.21
N GLY A 84 13.30 9.63 -14.15
CA GLY A 84 14.28 9.52 -13.08
C GLY A 84 15.11 10.78 -12.88
N ASP A 85 15.54 11.43 -13.96
CA ASP A 85 16.32 12.68 -13.93
C ASP A 85 15.58 13.85 -13.26
N ARG A 86 14.26 13.75 -13.17
CA ARG A 86 13.40 14.76 -12.53
C ARG A 86 13.12 14.47 -11.06
N PHE A 87 13.60 13.35 -10.54
CA PHE A 87 13.33 12.97 -9.17
C PHE A 87 14.10 13.84 -8.18
N LYS A 88 13.34 14.57 -7.36
CA LYS A 88 13.77 15.27 -6.15
C LYS A 88 12.87 14.80 -5.00
N LEU A 89 12.73 13.48 -4.89
CA LEU A 89 11.73 12.85 -4.05
C LEU A 89 11.96 13.16 -2.57
N ARG A 90 10.89 13.56 -1.90
CA ARG A 90 10.79 13.69 -0.46
C ARG A 90 9.91 12.62 0.17
N THR A 91 8.91 12.16 -0.58
CA THR A 91 8.06 11.05 -0.16
C THR A 91 7.80 10.09 -1.32
N CYS A 92 7.80 8.82 -1.00
CA CYS A 92 7.38 7.76 -1.90
C CYS A 92 6.36 6.88 -1.18
N TRP A 93 5.15 6.81 -1.71
CA TRP A 93 4.08 5.94 -1.21
C TRP A 93 3.97 4.71 -2.08
N ILE A 94 4.03 3.54 -1.46
CA ILE A 94 3.88 2.25 -2.12
C ILE A 94 2.59 1.60 -1.63
N THR A 95 1.68 1.41 -2.58
CA THR A 95 0.36 0.82 -2.37
C THR A 95 0.11 -0.27 -3.41
N GLY A 96 -1.08 -0.81 -3.46
CA GLY A 96 -1.47 -1.81 -4.45
C GLY A 96 -2.00 -3.07 -3.80
N GLY A 97 -1.64 -4.24 -4.31
CA GLY A 97 -1.97 -5.53 -3.70
C GLY A 97 -1.32 -5.70 -2.32
N GLU A 98 -0.42 -6.67 -2.19
CA GLU A 98 0.45 -6.77 -1.02
C GLU A 98 1.91 -6.48 -1.43
N PRO A 99 2.47 -5.32 -1.04
CA PRO A 99 3.80 -4.90 -1.48
C PRO A 99 4.91 -5.89 -1.16
N PHE A 100 4.86 -6.59 -0.03
CA PHE A 100 5.87 -7.58 0.32
C PHE A 100 5.81 -8.87 -0.51
N MET A 101 4.78 -9.07 -1.31
CA MET A 101 4.68 -10.16 -2.29
C MET A 101 5.25 -9.78 -3.66
N ASP A 102 5.41 -8.48 -3.95
CA ASP A 102 5.92 -8.01 -5.23
C ASP A 102 7.41 -7.67 -5.16
N LYS A 103 8.24 -8.55 -5.71
CA LYS A 103 9.71 -8.39 -5.74
C LYS A 103 10.16 -7.10 -6.45
N ARG A 104 9.34 -6.57 -7.36
CA ARG A 104 9.64 -5.35 -8.12
C ARG A 104 9.73 -4.12 -7.22
N ILE A 105 9.00 -4.10 -6.09
CA ILE A 105 9.02 -2.98 -5.14
C ILE A 105 10.40 -2.77 -4.56
N PHE A 106 11.04 -3.83 -4.07
CA PHE A 106 12.39 -3.73 -3.52
C PHE A 106 13.43 -3.44 -4.62
N GLY A 107 13.22 -3.97 -5.83
CA GLY A 107 14.01 -3.62 -7.03
C GLY A 107 13.94 -2.12 -7.32
N PHE A 108 12.74 -1.55 -7.38
CA PHE A 108 12.53 -0.12 -7.56
C PHE A 108 13.19 0.71 -6.45
N LEU A 109 12.94 0.39 -5.17
CA LEU A 109 13.51 1.11 -4.03
C LEU A 109 15.05 1.05 -4.02
N SER A 110 15.64 -0.05 -4.49
CA SER A 110 17.11 -0.16 -4.58
C SER A 110 17.71 0.76 -5.64
N GLN A 111 16.97 1.01 -6.73
CA GLN A 111 17.39 1.88 -7.83
C GLN A 111 17.28 3.37 -7.50
N LEU A 112 16.39 3.78 -6.58
CA LEU A 112 16.15 5.19 -6.28
C LEU A 112 17.40 5.97 -5.87
N LYS A 113 18.40 5.32 -5.29
CA LYS A 113 19.69 5.95 -4.93
C LYS A 113 20.43 6.56 -6.12
N HIS A 114 20.14 6.12 -7.34
CA HIS A 114 20.78 6.63 -8.57
C HIS A 114 20.05 7.88 -9.12
N TYR A 115 18.86 8.16 -8.64
CA TYR A 115 17.97 9.20 -9.19
C TYR A 115 17.62 10.30 -8.17
N THR A 116 17.76 10.03 -6.86
CA THR A 116 17.41 10.99 -5.81
C THR A 116 18.24 10.74 -4.56
N ASP A 117 18.36 11.79 -3.71
CA ASP A 117 19.02 11.63 -2.41
C ASP A 117 18.10 10.86 -1.44
N VAL A 118 18.40 9.59 -1.26
CA VAL A 118 17.62 8.70 -0.39
C VAL A 118 17.66 9.10 1.09
N LYS A 119 18.69 9.84 1.52
CA LYS A 119 18.78 10.37 2.90
C LYS A 119 17.78 11.48 3.18
N ASN A 120 17.14 12.03 2.14
CA ASN A 120 16.08 13.01 2.25
C ASN A 120 14.68 12.43 1.92
N LEU A 121 14.62 11.12 1.56
CA LEU A 121 13.42 10.46 1.11
C LEU A 121 12.75 9.64 2.23
N GLU A 122 11.47 9.91 2.49
CA GLU A 122 10.60 9.10 3.34
C GLU A 122 9.79 8.12 2.48
N VAL A 123 9.85 6.83 2.82
CA VAL A 123 9.12 5.76 2.12
C VAL A 123 7.98 5.26 3.00
N ASN A 124 6.78 5.28 2.45
CA ASN A 124 5.56 4.79 3.09
C ASN A 124 5.07 3.55 2.36
N ILE A 125 4.93 2.43 3.06
CA ILE A 125 4.48 1.16 2.49
C ILE A 125 3.20 0.75 3.20
N THR A 126 2.10 0.60 2.44
CA THR A 126 0.84 0.08 2.97
C THR A 126 0.80 -1.43 2.75
N THR A 127 0.71 -2.20 3.82
CA THR A 127 0.76 -3.67 3.80
C THR A 127 -0.39 -4.29 4.61
N ASN A 128 -0.76 -5.51 4.26
CA ASN A 128 -1.68 -6.31 5.07
C ASN A 128 -0.98 -7.02 6.24
N GLY A 129 0.33 -6.91 6.36
CA GLY A 129 1.13 -7.45 7.48
C GLY A 129 1.38 -8.97 7.43
N SER A 130 0.88 -9.68 6.41
CA SER A 130 0.99 -11.15 6.38
C SER A 130 2.34 -11.66 5.86
N LYS A 131 3.04 -10.88 5.04
CA LYS A 131 4.28 -11.29 4.36
C LYS A 131 5.47 -10.42 4.77
N ILE A 132 5.61 -10.18 6.06
CA ILE A 132 6.70 -9.36 6.61
C ILE A 132 8.04 -10.10 6.42
N ASN A 133 9.01 -9.41 5.85
CA ASN A 133 10.39 -9.86 5.71
C ASN A 133 11.33 -8.84 6.37
N LEU A 134 11.79 -9.15 7.58
CA LEU A 134 12.60 -8.24 8.40
C LEU A 134 13.92 -7.86 7.72
N ASN A 135 14.56 -8.81 7.02
CA ASN A 135 15.82 -8.52 6.31
C ASN A 135 15.60 -7.51 5.18
N LYS A 136 14.50 -7.64 4.43
CA LYS A 136 14.15 -6.68 3.38
C LYS A 136 13.82 -5.30 3.94
N ILE A 137 13.20 -5.25 5.12
CA ILE A 137 12.93 -3.98 5.80
C ILE A 137 14.24 -3.33 6.26
N LEU A 138 15.18 -4.12 6.81
CA LEU A 138 16.51 -3.62 7.20
C LEU A 138 17.28 -3.02 6.02
N GLU A 139 17.17 -3.57 4.81
CA GLU A 139 17.79 -3.00 3.60
C GLU A 139 17.31 -1.56 3.30
N LEU A 140 16.14 -1.17 3.86
CA LEU A 140 15.57 0.17 3.70
C LEU A 140 16.13 1.20 4.69
N ASN A 141 17.00 0.81 5.63
CA ASN A 141 17.57 1.73 6.64
C ASN A 141 18.38 2.89 6.03
N LYS A 142 18.73 2.79 4.75
CA LYS A 142 19.39 3.86 3.97
C LYS A 142 18.51 5.09 3.70
N PHE A 143 17.18 4.96 3.82
CA PHE A 143 16.24 6.06 3.62
C PHE A 143 16.14 6.94 4.87
N LYS A 144 15.73 8.20 4.69
CA LYS A 144 15.47 9.13 5.80
C LYS A 144 14.49 8.56 6.82
N GLY A 145 13.41 7.96 6.34
CA GLY A 145 12.38 7.36 7.16
C GLY A 145 11.61 6.30 6.41
N ILE A 146 11.19 5.26 7.12
CA ILE A 146 10.31 4.21 6.62
C ILE A 146 9.06 4.20 7.50
N CYS A 147 7.89 4.28 6.87
CA CYS A 147 6.62 4.10 7.54
C CYS A 147 5.92 2.86 6.99
N LEU A 148 5.72 1.86 7.84
CA LEU A 148 4.89 0.70 7.53
C LEU A 148 3.47 0.95 8.03
N ASN A 149 2.55 1.11 7.09
CA ASN A 149 1.13 1.30 7.37
C ASN A 149 0.43 -0.06 7.31
N ILE A 150 0.22 -0.69 8.46
CA ILE A 150 -0.36 -2.03 8.55
C ILE A 150 -1.88 -1.89 8.58
N SER A 151 -2.54 -2.47 7.60
CA SER A 151 -3.99 -2.41 7.47
C SER A 151 -4.64 -3.53 8.26
N VAL A 152 -5.36 -3.20 9.34
CA VAL A 152 -5.93 -4.19 10.29
C VAL A 152 -7.47 -4.19 10.29
N ASP A 153 -8.11 -3.05 10.43
CA ASP A 153 -9.57 -2.78 10.44
C ASP A 153 -10.35 -3.37 11.62
N ALA A 154 -9.91 -4.50 12.22
CA ALA A 154 -10.60 -5.14 13.34
C ALA A 154 -9.66 -6.02 14.16
N THR A 155 -10.12 -6.53 15.29
CA THR A 155 -9.40 -7.50 16.14
C THR A 155 -10.04 -8.89 16.08
N GLY A 156 -9.25 -9.92 16.39
CA GLY A 156 -9.70 -11.30 16.52
C GLY A 156 -10.39 -11.86 15.28
N LYS A 157 -11.45 -12.63 15.48
CA LYS A 157 -12.20 -13.29 14.39
C LYS A 157 -12.80 -12.31 13.38
N LEU A 158 -13.06 -11.07 13.80
CA LEU A 158 -13.60 -10.06 12.89
C LEU A 158 -12.55 -9.61 11.87
N PHE A 159 -11.27 -9.53 12.25
CA PHE A 159 -10.18 -9.34 11.29
C PHE A 159 -10.19 -10.42 10.22
N ASN A 160 -10.28 -11.70 10.62
CA ASN A 160 -10.29 -12.83 9.68
C ASN A 160 -11.46 -12.71 8.70
N TYR A 161 -12.64 -12.32 9.19
CA TYR A 161 -13.82 -12.11 8.37
C TYR A 161 -13.67 -10.94 7.39
N MET A 162 -13.14 -9.83 7.84
CA MET A 162 -13.08 -8.60 7.04
C MET A 162 -11.94 -8.60 6.04
N ARG A 163 -10.79 -9.18 6.40
CA ARG A 163 -9.56 -9.03 5.60
C ARG A 163 -9.04 -10.33 5.01
N SER A 164 -8.74 -11.31 5.82
CA SER A 164 -7.99 -12.48 5.35
C SER A 164 -8.83 -13.57 4.71
N ALA A 165 -10.14 -13.56 4.91
CA ALA A 165 -11.04 -14.65 4.52
C ALA A 165 -10.57 -16.03 5.03
N GLY A 166 -9.90 -16.05 6.21
CA GLY A 166 -9.42 -17.26 6.86
C GLY A 166 -8.08 -17.80 6.33
N VAL A 167 -7.42 -17.13 5.38
CA VAL A 167 -6.10 -17.58 4.89
C VAL A 167 -4.93 -17.10 5.75
N PHE A 168 -5.19 -16.28 6.75
CA PHE A 168 -4.20 -15.73 7.67
C PHE A 168 -4.90 -15.25 8.94
N ASP A 169 -4.38 -15.66 10.11
CA ASP A 169 -5.01 -15.39 11.38
C ASP A 169 -4.57 -14.06 12.02
N TYR A 170 -5.46 -13.53 12.85
CA TYR A 170 -5.20 -12.32 13.63
C TYR A 170 -3.99 -12.46 14.55
N GLU A 171 -3.82 -13.60 15.19
CA GLU A 171 -2.68 -13.87 16.08
C GLU A 171 -1.35 -13.86 15.32
N GLU A 172 -1.33 -14.38 14.10
CA GLU A 172 -0.13 -14.31 13.24
C GLU A 172 0.19 -12.85 12.87
N LEU A 173 -0.84 -12.02 12.61
CA LEU A 173 -0.67 -10.60 12.38
C LEU A 173 -0.07 -9.90 13.58
N TYR A 174 -0.61 -10.17 14.77
CA TYR A 174 -0.15 -9.58 16.01
C TYR A 174 1.33 -9.92 16.25
N ASN A 175 1.69 -11.18 16.10
CA ASN A 175 3.08 -11.65 16.19
C ASN A 175 4.00 -10.96 15.16
N ASN A 176 3.51 -10.68 13.97
CA ASN A 176 4.28 -9.95 12.95
C ASN A 176 4.47 -8.47 13.35
N ILE A 177 3.46 -7.85 13.96
CA ILE A 177 3.57 -6.49 14.50
C ILE A 177 4.59 -6.44 15.62
N ASP A 178 4.59 -7.38 16.56
CA ASP A 178 5.56 -7.46 17.65
C ASP A 178 6.99 -7.56 17.13
N LYS A 179 7.24 -8.43 16.13
CA LYS A 179 8.56 -8.52 15.47
C LYS A 179 8.99 -7.19 14.83
N LEU A 180 8.04 -6.43 14.28
CA LEU A 180 8.34 -5.11 13.73
C LEU A 180 8.66 -4.08 14.82
N VAL A 181 7.96 -4.15 15.96
CA VAL A 181 8.23 -3.32 17.14
C VAL A 181 9.65 -3.60 17.67
N GLU A 182 10.04 -4.88 17.77
CA GLU A 182 11.41 -5.25 18.12
C GLU A 182 12.45 -4.73 17.11
N LEU A 183 12.13 -4.81 15.80
CA LEU A 183 13.00 -4.30 14.74
C LEU A 183 13.23 -2.79 14.86
N LYS A 184 12.24 -2.03 15.30
CA LYS A 184 12.35 -0.58 15.50
C LYS A 184 13.48 -0.21 16.46
N ASN A 185 13.83 -1.05 17.43
CA ASN A 185 14.97 -0.83 18.32
C ASN A 185 16.32 -0.84 17.57
N LYS A 186 16.39 -1.56 16.44
CA LYS A 186 17.57 -1.64 15.57
C LYS A 186 17.52 -0.68 14.39
N MET A 187 16.35 -0.06 14.16
CA MET A 187 16.08 0.80 13.00
C MET A 187 15.28 2.04 13.47
N PRO A 188 15.94 3.06 14.06
CA PRO A 188 15.25 4.22 14.66
C PRO A 188 14.42 5.04 13.67
N ASN A 189 14.73 4.98 12.37
CA ASN A 189 13.99 5.63 11.31
C ASN A 189 12.75 4.83 10.84
N LEU A 190 12.45 3.67 11.46
CA LEU A 190 11.24 2.88 11.19
C LEU A 190 10.08 3.42 12.04
N LYS A 191 8.98 3.74 11.37
CA LYS A 191 7.67 4.00 11.98
C LYS A 191 6.72 2.87 11.64
N ILE A 192 5.91 2.46 12.59
CA ILE A 192 4.86 1.46 12.43
C ILE A 192 3.54 2.15 12.75
N GLN A 193 2.61 2.09 11.83
CA GLN A 193 1.27 2.61 11.99
C GLN A 193 0.26 1.51 11.72
N VAL A 194 -0.71 1.36 12.60
CA VAL A 194 -1.84 0.46 12.41
C VAL A 194 -3.02 1.28 11.91
N ASN A 195 -3.52 0.93 10.74
CA ASN A 195 -4.64 1.62 10.11
C ASN A 195 -5.90 0.76 10.12
N GLY A 196 -7.03 1.37 10.42
CA GLY A 196 -8.34 0.76 10.33
C GLY A 196 -9.32 1.68 9.62
N SER A 197 -10.03 1.14 8.62
CA SER A 197 -11.13 1.83 7.97
C SER A 197 -12.42 1.57 8.75
N TYR A 198 -13.06 2.63 9.24
CA TYR A 198 -14.36 2.50 9.90
C TYR A 198 -15.44 2.06 8.91
N GLN A 199 -16.15 1.00 9.26
CA GLN A 199 -17.18 0.39 8.44
C GLN A 199 -18.30 -0.15 9.32
N ILE A 200 -19.46 -0.44 8.72
CA ILE A 200 -20.56 -1.05 9.45
C ILE A 200 -20.18 -2.38 10.12
N TYR A 201 -19.29 -3.16 9.50
CA TYR A 201 -18.85 -4.45 10.03
C TYR A 201 -18.04 -4.35 11.31
N ASN A 202 -17.23 -3.29 11.49
CA ASN A 202 -16.34 -3.13 12.63
C ASN A 202 -16.78 -2.04 13.62
N SER A 203 -17.94 -1.44 13.41
CA SER A 203 -18.43 -0.33 14.24
C SER A 203 -18.42 -0.64 15.76
N LEU A 204 -18.80 -1.85 16.13
CA LEU A 204 -18.81 -2.30 17.53
C LEU A 204 -17.44 -2.81 18.02
N ASN A 205 -16.48 -3.04 17.14
CA ASN A 205 -15.14 -3.53 17.49
C ASN A 205 -14.09 -2.40 17.61
N MET A 206 -14.45 -1.15 17.26
CA MET A 206 -13.49 -0.05 17.23
C MET A 206 -12.89 0.28 18.59
N LEU A 207 -13.62 0.06 19.68
CA LEU A 207 -13.09 0.27 21.02
C LEU A 207 -12.01 -0.75 21.36
N ASP A 208 -12.22 -2.03 21.02
CA ASP A 208 -11.24 -3.09 21.22
C ASP A 208 -10.01 -2.89 20.34
N PHE A 209 -10.23 -2.50 19.07
CA PHE A 209 -9.18 -2.11 18.14
C PHE A 209 -8.30 -0.99 18.74
N TYR A 210 -8.92 0.10 19.20
CA TYR A 210 -8.22 1.21 19.82
C TYR A 210 -7.41 0.75 21.04
N ARG A 211 -8.02 0.03 21.98
CA ARG A 211 -7.35 -0.46 23.19
C ARG A 211 -6.17 -1.38 22.90
N THR A 212 -6.23 -2.14 21.80
CA THR A 212 -5.17 -3.08 21.42
C THR A 212 -3.94 -2.37 20.87
N PHE A 213 -4.14 -1.33 20.04
CA PHE A 213 -3.06 -0.70 19.27
C PHE A 213 -2.60 0.68 19.78
N THR A 214 -3.15 1.19 20.90
CA THR A 214 -2.74 2.48 21.50
C THR A 214 -2.02 2.33 22.86
N LYS A 215 -1.57 1.12 23.20
CA LYS A 215 -0.79 0.85 24.41
C LYS A 215 0.69 1.11 24.23
#